data_c4c147efb39b37651023177131bc8d25
#
_entry.id   c4c147efb39b37651023177131bc8d25
#
_cell.length_a   1.000
_cell.length_b   1.000
_cell.length_c   1.000
_cell.angle_alpha   90.00
_cell.angle_beta   90.00
_cell.angle_gamma   90.00
#
_symmetry.space_group_name_H-M   'P 1'
#
loop_
_entity.id
_entity.type
_entity.pdbx_description
1 polymer ?
#
loop_
_entity_poly.entity_id
_entity_poly.type
_entity_poly.pdbx_seq_one_letter_code
_entity_poly.pdbx_strand_id
1 'polypeptide(L)'
;MFVYTMYVNDCPETTGSANCVGFEQLGRFSFQPLSENVLLGPSSHTLQDLGGLNPKFVVDKDQTYRLFTYMWLHSGVFHLLANMLCLLFTGIQLEQEFGFLRIGLLYFLSGCGGGLLSCLHSRTKDRVTVGASGALFGLLGSNFSELITNWTTYSSKCSAFTELLIIIIVNVCIGIFIPGVDQSAHYGGFFTGILLGFILLMRPQFGYVNQSYIHAGHDMKKREPKYMFYQYLLCVIALVAFVLG
;
A
#
# COMPACT_ATOMS: atom_id res chain seq x y z
N MET A 1 -15.38 7.52 2.40
CA MET A 1 -15.83 6.20 2.90
C MET A 1 -15.93 6.14 4.43
N PHE A 2 -14.93 6.60 5.21
CA PHE A 2 -14.94 6.49 6.68
C PHE A 2 -16.18 7.15 7.33
N VAL A 3 -16.54 8.37 6.93
CA VAL A 3 -17.76 9.06 7.43
C VAL A 3 -19.03 8.24 7.16
N TYR A 4 -19.14 7.64 5.97
CA TYR A 4 -20.26 6.76 5.63
C TYR A 4 -20.27 5.50 6.52
N THR A 5 -19.12 4.92 6.77
CA THR A 5 -19.00 3.77 7.69
C THR A 5 -19.48 4.13 9.10
N MET A 6 -19.12 5.30 9.61
CA MET A 6 -19.58 5.79 10.92
C MET A 6 -21.09 6.06 10.94
N TYR A 7 -21.65 6.58 9.83
CA TYR A 7 -23.09 6.78 9.68
C TYR A 7 -23.86 5.46 9.77
N VAL A 8 -23.36 4.40 9.11
CA VAL A 8 -23.98 3.06 9.13
C VAL A 8 -23.78 2.36 10.47
N ASN A 9 -22.64 2.61 11.12
CA ASN A 9 -22.28 2.00 12.41
C ASN A 9 -23.28 2.34 13.52
N ASP A 10 -23.71 3.61 13.58
CA ASP A 10 -24.70 4.11 14.54
C ASP A 10 -24.55 3.51 15.94
N CYS A 11 -23.42 3.79 16.59
CA CYS A 11 -23.09 3.23 17.90
C CYS A 11 -24.20 3.43 18.94
N PRO A 12 -24.88 4.59 19.05
CA PRO A 12 -25.95 4.79 20.02
C PRO A 12 -27.13 3.82 19.88
N GLU A 13 -27.48 3.45 18.64
CA GLU A 13 -28.56 2.51 18.36
C GLU A 13 -28.15 1.06 18.68
N THR A 14 -26.91 0.72 18.37
CA THR A 14 -26.43 -0.67 18.48
C THR A 14 -25.92 -1.04 19.88
N THR A 15 -25.29 -0.10 20.58
CA THR A 15 -24.57 -0.36 21.85
C THR A 15 -25.15 0.38 23.04
N GLY A 16 -25.99 1.39 22.78
CA GLY A 16 -26.53 2.32 23.78
C GLY A 16 -25.63 3.56 23.94
N SER A 17 -26.26 4.72 23.94
CA SER A 17 -25.57 6.03 23.90
C SER A 17 -24.55 6.25 25.02
N ALA A 18 -24.80 5.72 26.21
CA ALA A 18 -23.90 5.88 27.38
C ALA A 18 -22.54 5.16 27.19
N ASN A 19 -22.45 4.19 26.33
CA ASN A 19 -21.25 3.39 26.10
C ASN A 19 -20.40 3.91 24.92
N CYS A 20 -20.98 4.74 24.06
CA CYS A 20 -20.30 5.24 22.87
C CYS A 20 -19.34 6.38 23.18
N VAL A 21 -18.14 6.33 22.60
CA VAL A 21 -17.13 7.39 22.81
C VAL A 21 -17.50 8.63 21.99
N GLY A 22 -17.57 9.78 22.68
CA GLY A 22 -17.87 11.06 22.04
C GLY A 22 -19.34 11.28 21.69
N PHE A 23 -20.28 10.55 22.32
CA PHE A 23 -21.70 10.62 21.98
C PHE A 23 -22.29 12.04 22.10
N GLU A 24 -21.93 12.80 23.12
CA GLU A 24 -22.47 14.15 23.34
C GLU A 24 -22.13 15.11 22.18
N GLN A 25 -20.97 14.94 21.55
CA GLN A 25 -20.48 15.82 20.47
C GLN A 25 -20.80 15.28 19.09
N LEU A 26 -20.77 13.95 18.91
CA LEU A 26 -20.84 13.30 17.60
C LEU A 26 -22.19 12.64 17.33
N GLY A 27 -23.01 12.41 18.38
CA GLY A 27 -24.30 11.75 18.25
C GLY A 27 -24.20 10.42 17.53
N ARG A 28 -24.89 10.29 16.42
CA ARG A 28 -24.87 9.09 15.56
C ARG A 28 -23.49 8.66 15.10
N PHE A 29 -22.57 9.59 14.89
CA PHE A 29 -21.20 9.34 14.43
C PHE A 29 -20.23 8.98 15.55
N SER A 30 -20.73 8.74 16.77
CA SER A 30 -19.89 8.36 17.89
C SER A 30 -19.22 6.99 17.66
N PHE A 31 -18.06 6.83 18.27
CA PHE A 31 -17.24 5.64 18.12
C PHE A 31 -17.71 4.51 19.04
N GLN A 32 -17.37 3.29 18.69
CA GLN A 32 -17.56 2.14 19.55
C GLN A 32 -16.78 2.31 20.88
N PRO A 33 -17.22 1.63 21.98
CA PRO A 33 -16.49 1.63 23.24
C PRO A 33 -15.02 1.27 23.06
N LEU A 34 -14.12 1.88 23.82
CA LEU A 34 -12.67 1.58 23.74
C LEU A 34 -12.34 0.13 24.06
N SER A 35 -13.20 -0.57 24.82
CA SER A 35 -13.08 -2.01 25.06
C SER A 35 -13.28 -2.86 23.78
N GLU A 36 -14.04 -2.35 22.82
CA GLU A 36 -14.27 -3.00 21.52
C GLU A 36 -13.30 -2.49 20.45
N ASN A 37 -13.12 -1.16 20.37
CA ASN A 37 -12.29 -0.54 19.35
C ASN A 37 -11.44 0.61 19.91
N VAL A 38 -10.18 0.32 20.20
CA VAL A 38 -9.20 1.32 20.71
C VAL A 38 -8.76 2.34 19.67
N LEU A 39 -9.06 2.12 18.37
CA LEU A 39 -8.65 2.98 17.27
C LEU A 39 -9.64 4.12 16.99
N LEU A 40 -10.67 4.29 17.80
CA LEU A 40 -11.78 5.22 17.62
C LEU A 40 -12.46 5.02 16.26
N GLY A 41 -13.28 3.99 16.18
CA GLY A 41 -13.92 3.63 14.93
C GLY A 41 -15.20 2.82 15.08
N PRO A 42 -15.65 2.21 13.97
CA PRO A 42 -16.85 1.38 13.92
C PRO A 42 -16.61 -0.02 14.49
N SER A 43 -17.69 -0.78 14.63
CA SER A 43 -17.66 -2.19 14.99
C SER A 43 -17.07 -3.04 13.86
N SER A 44 -16.51 -4.20 14.21
CA SER A 44 -16.06 -5.19 13.22
C SER A 44 -17.20 -5.72 12.37
N HIS A 45 -18.41 -5.80 12.92
CA HIS A 45 -19.61 -6.21 12.20
C HIS A 45 -19.96 -5.22 11.08
N THR A 46 -20.01 -3.93 11.38
CA THR A 46 -20.25 -2.87 10.38
C THR A 46 -19.21 -2.90 9.27
N LEU A 47 -17.94 -3.10 9.62
CA LEU A 47 -16.87 -3.21 8.62
C LEU A 47 -17.05 -4.42 7.72
N GLN A 48 -17.48 -5.56 8.27
CA GLN A 48 -17.76 -6.78 7.50
C GLN A 48 -18.93 -6.58 6.55
N ASP A 49 -20.00 -5.96 6.99
CA ASP A 49 -21.21 -5.72 6.17
C ASP A 49 -20.92 -4.75 5.02
N LEU A 50 -20.07 -3.76 5.24
CA LEU A 50 -19.68 -2.80 4.23
C LEU A 50 -18.61 -3.30 3.26
N GLY A 51 -18.20 -4.55 3.34
CA GLY A 51 -17.29 -5.17 2.37
C GLY A 51 -15.85 -5.31 2.86
N GLY A 52 -15.62 -5.34 4.17
CA GLY A 52 -14.32 -5.74 4.74
C GLY A 52 -13.95 -7.14 4.28
N LEU A 53 -12.66 -7.37 4.06
CA LEU A 53 -12.13 -8.64 3.57
C LEU A 53 -12.31 -9.71 4.65
N ASN A 54 -13.08 -10.73 4.34
CA ASN A 54 -13.22 -11.93 5.15
C ASN A 54 -12.98 -13.14 4.24
N PRO A 55 -11.91 -13.93 4.48
CA PRO A 55 -11.54 -15.05 3.63
C PRO A 55 -12.65 -16.08 3.42
N LYS A 56 -13.44 -16.36 4.45
CA LYS A 56 -14.59 -17.27 4.33
C LYS A 56 -15.65 -16.73 3.37
N PHE A 57 -15.91 -15.42 3.37
CA PHE A 57 -16.91 -14.84 2.48
C PHE A 57 -16.41 -14.77 1.04
N VAL A 58 -15.12 -14.59 0.84
CA VAL A 58 -14.52 -14.61 -0.50
C VAL A 58 -14.57 -16.02 -1.09
N VAL A 59 -14.20 -17.05 -0.31
CA VAL A 59 -14.05 -18.42 -0.80
C VAL A 59 -15.38 -19.18 -0.78
N ASP A 60 -16.13 -19.10 0.32
CA ASP A 60 -17.33 -19.93 0.52
C ASP A 60 -18.62 -19.27 0.00
N LYS A 61 -18.63 -17.94 -0.17
CA LYS A 61 -19.79 -17.17 -0.61
C LYS A 61 -19.58 -16.41 -1.91
N ASP A 62 -18.45 -16.65 -2.62
CA ASP A 62 -18.08 -16.01 -3.89
C ASP A 62 -18.06 -14.46 -3.85
N GLN A 63 -17.85 -13.88 -2.65
CA GLN A 63 -17.82 -12.42 -2.49
C GLN A 63 -16.45 -11.82 -2.85
N THR A 64 -16.00 -12.06 -4.08
CA THR A 64 -14.69 -11.61 -4.59
C THR A 64 -14.52 -10.09 -4.62
N TYR A 65 -15.63 -9.33 -4.66
CA TYR A 65 -15.59 -7.87 -4.58
C TYR A 65 -14.88 -7.36 -3.32
N ARG A 66 -14.82 -8.15 -2.25
CA ARG A 66 -14.14 -7.80 -1.00
C ARG A 66 -12.64 -7.62 -1.14
N LEU A 67 -12.04 -8.22 -2.19
CA LEU A 67 -10.64 -7.98 -2.56
C LEU A 67 -10.37 -6.53 -2.97
N PHE A 68 -11.40 -5.75 -3.30
CA PHE A 68 -11.34 -4.35 -3.69
C PHE A 68 -11.91 -3.41 -2.63
N THR A 69 -13.03 -3.80 -2.02
CA THR A 69 -13.75 -2.90 -1.12
C THR A 69 -13.04 -2.69 0.20
N TYR A 70 -12.32 -3.67 0.69
CA TYR A 70 -11.62 -3.62 1.97
C TYR A 70 -10.60 -2.47 2.07
N MET A 71 -9.96 -2.10 0.95
CA MET A 71 -8.95 -1.04 0.90
C MET A 71 -9.50 0.35 1.24
N TRP A 72 -10.80 0.56 1.07
CA TRP A 72 -11.48 1.83 1.30
C TRP A 72 -12.06 1.97 2.70
N LEU A 73 -12.08 0.89 3.47
CA LEU A 73 -12.58 0.83 4.83
C LEU A 73 -11.42 1.01 5.82
N HIS A 74 -11.70 1.60 6.97
CA HIS A 74 -10.69 1.78 8.01
C HIS A 74 -11.30 1.48 9.38
N SER A 75 -10.54 0.78 10.21
CA SER A 75 -10.99 0.35 11.53
C SER A 75 -11.11 1.47 12.55
N GLY A 76 -10.58 2.68 12.27
CA GLY A 76 -10.72 3.83 13.16
C GLY A 76 -9.95 5.05 12.66
N VAL A 77 -10.11 6.16 13.37
CA VAL A 77 -9.49 7.46 13.03
C VAL A 77 -7.97 7.34 12.99
N PHE A 78 -7.36 6.69 13.98
CA PHE A 78 -5.90 6.55 14.03
C PHE A 78 -5.38 5.69 12.87
N HIS A 79 -6.10 4.63 12.50
CA HIS A 79 -5.76 3.80 11.34
C HIS A 79 -5.88 4.58 10.02
N LEU A 80 -6.96 5.35 9.87
CA LEU A 80 -7.14 6.22 8.70
C LEU A 80 -6.02 7.26 8.58
N LEU A 81 -5.70 7.97 9.67
CA LEU A 81 -4.66 8.99 9.68
C LEU A 81 -3.28 8.40 9.33
N ALA A 82 -2.92 7.26 9.90
CA ALA A 82 -1.65 6.59 9.59
C ALA A 82 -1.55 6.23 8.10
N ASN A 83 -2.62 5.66 7.52
CA ASN A 83 -2.67 5.34 6.09
C ASN A 83 -2.59 6.60 5.21
N MET A 84 -3.33 7.66 5.56
CA MET A 84 -3.30 8.91 4.79
C MET A 84 -1.94 9.60 4.85
N LEU A 85 -1.29 9.63 5.99
CA LEU A 85 0.06 10.16 6.11
C LEU A 85 1.04 9.36 5.25
N CYS A 86 1.00 8.03 5.31
CA CYS A 86 1.84 7.19 4.46
C CYS A 86 1.58 7.45 2.96
N LEU A 87 0.31 7.56 2.55
CA LEU A 87 -0.05 7.87 1.17
C LEU A 87 0.48 9.25 0.73
N LEU A 88 0.36 10.27 1.59
CA LEU A 88 0.84 11.62 1.29
C LEU A 88 2.37 11.65 1.10
N PHE A 89 3.12 10.98 1.95
CA PHE A 89 4.58 11.01 1.85
C PHE A 89 5.11 10.11 0.72
N THR A 90 4.59 8.91 0.57
CA THR A 90 5.10 7.95 -0.43
C THR A 90 4.37 8.07 -1.77
N GLY A 91 3.05 8.19 -1.75
CA GLY A 91 2.22 8.19 -2.95
C GLY A 91 2.42 9.44 -3.80
N ILE A 92 2.44 10.63 -3.18
CA ILE A 92 2.61 11.89 -3.92
C ILE A 92 4.00 11.95 -4.58
N GLN A 93 5.04 11.53 -3.89
CA GLN A 93 6.40 11.51 -4.46
C GLN A 93 6.46 10.63 -5.70
N LEU A 94 5.95 9.40 -5.62
CA LEU A 94 5.92 8.48 -6.76
C LEU A 94 5.03 9.01 -7.90
N GLU A 95 3.88 9.60 -7.56
CA GLU A 95 2.96 10.17 -8.56
C GLU A 95 3.59 11.33 -9.32
N GLN A 96 4.32 12.22 -8.65
CA GLN A 96 5.03 13.33 -9.29
C GLN A 96 6.11 12.83 -10.27
N GLU A 97 6.69 11.67 -9.98
CA GLU A 97 7.77 11.11 -10.80
C GLU A 97 7.28 10.24 -11.96
N PHE A 98 6.23 9.45 -11.76
CA PHE A 98 5.77 8.43 -12.71
C PHE A 98 4.37 8.66 -13.27
N GLY A 99 3.65 9.61 -12.71
CA GLY A 99 2.28 9.97 -13.10
C GLY A 99 1.19 9.10 -12.45
N PHE A 100 0.01 9.69 -12.30
CA PHE A 100 -1.10 9.12 -11.52
C PHE A 100 -1.60 7.77 -12.06
N LEU A 101 -1.56 7.56 -13.39
CA LEU A 101 -2.05 6.30 -13.98
C LEU A 101 -1.21 5.09 -13.56
N ARG A 102 0.12 5.23 -13.60
CA ARG A 102 1.03 4.13 -13.21
C ARG A 102 0.94 3.86 -11.72
N ILE A 103 0.93 4.92 -10.91
CA ILE A 103 0.89 4.78 -9.46
C ILE A 103 -0.49 4.34 -8.98
N GLY A 104 -1.56 4.83 -9.58
CA GLY A 104 -2.92 4.37 -9.30
C GLY A 104 -3.12 2.88 -9.62
N LEU A 105 -2.63 2.41 -10.78
CA LEU A 105 -2.68 1.00 -11.16
C LEU A 105 -1.86 0.13 -10.20
N LEU A 106 -0.64 0.58 -9.87
CA LEU A 106 0.24 -0.11 -8.93
C LEU A 106 -0.41 -0.22 -7.54
N TYR A 107 -0.93 0.88 -7.02
CA TYR A 107 -1.64 0.93 -5.74
C TYR A 107 -2.80 -0.08 -5.72
N PHE A 108 -3.65 -0.02 -6.72
CA PHE A 108 -4.84 -0.86 -6.81
C PHE A 108 -4.51 -2.36 -6.91
N LEU A 109 -3.62 -2.74 -7.83
CA LEU A 109 -3.23 -4.13 -8.02
C LEU A 109 -2.46 -4.69 -6.81
N SER A 110 -1.63 -3.87 -6.17
CA SER A 110 -0.94 -4.26 -4.93
C SER A 110 -1.91 -4.51 -3.79
N GLY A 111 -2.94 -3.68 -3.67
CA GLY A 111 -4.01 -3.92 -2.71
C GLY A 111 -4.72 -5.24 -2.97
N CYS A 112 -5.06 -5.55 -4.23
CA CYS A 112 -5.66 -6.83 -4.60
C CYS A 112 -4.75 -8.01 -4.28
N GLY A 113 -3.43 -7.91 -4.58
CA GLY A 113 -2.44 -8.93 -4.24
C GLY A 113 -2.32 -9.15 -2.73
N GLY A 114 -2.40 -8.07 -1.95
CA GLY A 114 -2.50 -8.14 -0.50
C GLY A 114 -3.73 -8.91 -0.02
N GLY A 115 -4.89 -8.56 -0.55
CA GLY A 115 -6.15 -9.26 -0.25
C GLY A 115 -6.13 -10.74 -0.62
N LEU A 116 -5.54 -11.08 -1.77
CA LEU A 116 -5.39 -12.47 -2.22
C LEU A 116 -4.50 -13.27 -1.27
N LEU A 117 -3.33 -12.77 -0.91
CA LEU A 117 -2.43 -13.48 0.00
C LEU A 117 -3.05 -13.62 1.40
N SER A 118 -3.78 -12.61 1.87
CA SER A 118 -4.56 -12.69 3.10
C SER A 118 -5.59 -13.81 3.06
N CYS A 119 -6.36 -13.92 1.97
CA CYS A 119 -7.35 -14.99 1.79
C CYS A 119 -6.70 -16.38 1.74
N LEU A 120 -5.57 -16.52 1.06
CA LEU A 120 -4.85 -17.79 0.95
C LEU A 120 -4.30 -18.27 2.29
N HIS A 121 -3.70 -17.36 3.05
CA HIS A 121 -3.08 -17.69 4.36
C HIS A 121 -4.11 -17.88 5.47
N SER A 122 -5.23 -17.17 5.44
CA SER A 122 -6.19 -17.10 6.54
C SER A 122 -7.53 -17.80 6.24
N ARG A 123 -7.57 -18.76 5.31
CA ARG A 123 -8.80 -19.44 4.85
C ARG A 123 -9.74 -19.92 5.98
N THR A 124 -9.19 -20.33 7.09
CA THR A 124 -9.93 -20.87 8.24
C THR A 124 -10.27 -19.84 9.31
N LYS A 125 -9.71 -18.64 9.21
CA LYS A 125 -9.89 -17.59 10.24
C LYS A 125 -11.10 -16.73 9.88
N ASP A 126 -11.99 -16.57 10.84
CA ASP A 126 -13.10 -15.62 10.76
C ASP A 126 -12.63 -14.25 11.24
N ARG A 127 -11.97 -13.53 10.35
CA ARG A 127 -11.37 -12.23 10.67
C ARG A 127 -11.67 -11.24 9.55
N VAL A 128 -12.01 -10.03 9.94
CA VAL A 128 -12.24 -8.92 9.02
C VAL A 128 -10.98 -8.09 8.90
N THR A 129 -10.44 -8.02 7.69
CA THR A 129 -9.30 -7.15 7.34
C THR A 129 -9.81 -5.94 6.57
N VAL A 130 -9.35 -4.76 6.96
CA VAL A 130 -9.68 -3.46 6.33
C VAL A 130 -8.46 -2.56 6.28
N GLY A 131 -8.41 -1.66 5.33
CA GLY A 131 -7.41 -0.59 5.22
C GLY A 131 -6.66 -0.55 3.91
N ALA A 132 -6.15 0.62 3.59
CA ALA A 132 -5.32 0.87 2.43
C ALA A 132 -3.90 0.31 2.57
N SER A 133 -3.53 -0.21 3.74
CA SER A 133 -2.16 -0.57 4.09
C SER A 133 -1.54 -1.62 3.16
N GLY A 134 -2.30 -2.60 2.68
CA GLY A 134 -1.81 -3.57 1.69
C GLY A 134 -1.33 -2.88 0.41
N ALA A 135 -2.09 -1.92 -0.11
CA ALA A 135 -1.71 -1.12 -1.27
C ALA A 135 -0.52 -0.19 -0.97
N LEU A 136 -0.45 0.39 0.24
CA LEU A 136 0.68 1.24 0.67
C LEU A 136 1.98 0.44 0.81
N PHE A 137 1.91 -0.79 1.32
CA PHE A 137 3.06 -1.71 1.28
C PHE A 137 3.47 -2.04 -0.16
N GLY A 138 2.52 -2.05 -1.09
CA GLY A 138 2.81 -2.14 -2.52
C GLY A 138 3.60 -0.95 -3.05
N LEU A 139 3.24 0.27 -2.68
CA LEU A 139 4.05 1.47 -3.00
C LEU A 139 5.45 1.38 -2.39
N LEU A 140 5.57 0.89 -1.17
CA LEU A 140 6.86 0.69 -0.52
C LEU A 140 7.71 -0.37 -1.24
N GLY A 141 7.10 -1.49 -1.65
CA GLY A 141 7.75 -2.52 -2.46
C GLY A 141 8.19 -1.99 -3.83
N SER A 142 7.38 -1.13 -4.45
CA SER A 142 7.72 -0.52 -5.74
C SER A 142 8.88 0.48 -5.65
N ASN A 143 9.03 1.19 -4.53
CA ASN A 143 10.23 2.02 -4.29
C ASN A 143 11.50 1.18 -4.26
N PHE A 144 11.43 -0.05 -3.72
CA PHE A 144 12.58 -0.96 -3.74
C PHE A 144 12.96 -1.37 -5.17
N SER A 145 11.99 -1.75 -5.99
CA SER A 145 12.25 -2.10 -7.40
C SER A 145 12.64 -0.89 -8.24
N GLU A 146 12.08 0.29 -7.96
CA GLU A 146 12.46 1.55 -8.59
C GLU A 146 13.93 1.87 -8.35
N LEU A 147 14.38 1.79 -7.10
CA LEU A 147 15.78 2.03 -6.72
C LEU A 147 16.73 1.08 -7.50
N ILE A 148 16.39 -0.20 -7.64
CA ILE A 148 17.20 -1.18 -8.38
C ILE A 148 17.16 -0.87 -9.87
N THR A 149 15.97 -0.66 -10.42
CA THR A 149 15.76 -0.45 -11.86
C THR A 149 16.45 0.83 -12.34
N ASN A 150 16.41 1.89 -11.55
CA ASN A 150 16.92 3.20 -11.91
C ASN A 150 18.23 3.55 -11.15
N TRP A 151 18.98 2.55 -10.75
CA TRP A 151 20.17 2.64 -9.90
C TRP A 151 21.18 3.71 -10.33
N THR A 152 21.36 3.91 -11.65
CA THR A 152 22.34 4.87 -12.19
C THR A 152 21.90 6.32 -12.06
N THR A 153 20.61 6.58 -11.79
CA THR A 153 20.09 7.96 -11.63
C THR A 153 20.36 8.53 -10.24
N TYR A 154 20.63 7.65 -9.27
CA TYR A 154 20.87 8.06 -7.88
C TYR A 154 22.30 8.55 -7.67
N SER A 155 22.45 9.75 -7.14
CA SER A 155 23.75 10.33 -6.77
C SER A 155 24.33 9.67 -5.51
N SER A 156 23.50 9.41 -4.50
CA SER A 156 23.86 8.75 -3.24
C SER A 156 23.09 7.45 -3.04
N LYS A 157 23.56 6.39 -3.68
CA LYS A 157 22.89 5.07 -3.70
C LYS A 157 22.77 4.43 -2.32
N CYS A 158 23.83 4.49 -1.53
CA CYS A 158 23.85 3.93 -0.18
C CYS A 158 22.85 4.64 0.73
N SER A 159 22.74 5.97 0.63
CA SER A 159 21.78 6.75 1.42
C SER A 159 20.34 6.36 1.07
N ALA A 160 20.00 6.34 -0.23
CA ALA A 160 18.67 5.95 -0.68
C ALA A 160 18.30 4.52 -0.26
N PHE A 161 19.24 3.58 -0.37
CA PHE A 161 19.01 2.20 0.07
C PHE A 161 18.82 2.10 1.59
N THR A 162 19.66 2.80 2.37
CA THR A 162 19.58 2.78 3.84
C THR A 162 18.27 3.40 4.33
N GLU A 163 17.86 4.53 3.75
CA GLU A 163 16.59 5.19 4.06
C GLU A 163 15.40 4.26 3.80
N LEU A 164 15.35 3.66 2.62
CA LEU A 164 14.30 2.72 2.26
C LEU A 164 14.28 1.50 3.19
N LEU A 165 15.44 0.95 3.53
CA LEU A 165 15.55 -0.19 4.45
C LEU A 165 15.03 0.16 5.85
N ILE A 166 15.35 1.34 6.37
CA ILE A 166 14.84 1.81 7.65
C ILE A 166 13.31 1.91 7.61
N ILE A 167 12.75 2.51 6.54
CA ILE A 167 11.30 2.62 6.38
C ILE A 167 10.64 1.24 6.36
N ILE A 168 11.20 0.28 5.62
CA ILE A 168 10.67 -1.09 5.57
C ILE A 168 10.71 -1.75 6.96
N ILE A 169 11.85 -1.68 7.66
CA ILE A 169 12.01 -2.27 8.99
C ILE A 169 11.00 -1.67 9.97
N VAL A 170 10.88 -0.34 10.01
CA VAL A 170 9.93 0.35 10.90
C VAL A 170 8.49 -0.10 10.62
N ASN A 171 8.08 -0.16 9.36
CA ASN A 171 6.73 -0.59 8.99
C ASN A 171 6.47 -2.07 9.34
N VAL A 172 7.44 -2.95 9.14
CA VAL A 172 7.34 -4.36 9.53
C VAL A 172 7.25 -4.50 11.05
N CYS A 173 8.08 -3.76 11.80
CA CYS A 173 8.02 -3.76 13.27
C CYS A 173 6.65 -3.26 13.77
N ILE A 174 6.15 -2.14 13.27
CA ILE A 174 4.82 -1.63 13.60
C ILE A 174 3.76 -2.71 13.36
N GLY A 175 3.80 -3.37 12.22
CA GLY A 175 2.86 -4.43 11.88
C GLY A 175 2.93 -5.63 12.82
N ILE A 176 4.11 -6.01 13.30
CA ILE A 176 4.29 -7.14 14.23
C ILE A 176 3.77 -6.80 15.63
N PHE A 177 4.05 -5.57 16.11
CA PHE A 177 3.72 -5.17 17.49
C PHE A 177 2.28 -4.68 17.68
N ILE A 178 1.59 -4.26 16.61
CA ILE A 178 0.19 -3.84 16.71
C ILE A 178 -0.72 -5.06 16.55
N PRO A 179 -1.49 -5.43 17.59
CA PRO A 179 -2.45 -6.52 17.50
C PRO A 179 -3.53 -6.21 16.44
N GLY A 180 -3.96 -7.24 15.77
CA GLY A 180 -5.06 -7.08 14.82
C GLY A 180 -4.64 -6.70 13.39
N VAL A 181 -3.37 -6.42 13.12
CA VAL A 181 -2.85 -6.15 11.78
C VAL A 181 -2.73 -7.44 10.96
N ASP A 182 -3.17 -7.40 9.71
CA ASP A 182 -3.05 -8.52 8.77
C ASP A 182 -1.71 -8.46 8.02
N GLN A 183 -0.73 -9.17 8.55
CA GLN A 183 0.61 -9.23 7.96
C GLN A 183 0.61 -9.85 6.55
N SER A 184 -0.29 -10.80 6.29
CA SER A 184 -0.37 -11.45 4.98
C SER A 184 -0.80 -10.46 3.91
N ALA A 185 -1.75 -9.56 4.22
CA ALA A 185 -2.13 -8.48 3.32
C ALA A 185 -0.96 -7.51 3.04
N HIS A 186 -0.14 -7.20 4.05
CA HIS A 186 1.05 -6.37 3.88
C HIS A 186 2.11 -7.03 2.99
N TYR A 187 2.44 -8.30 3.27
CA TYR A 187 3.42 -9.03 2.45
C TYR A 187 2.94 -9.22 1.01
N GLY A 188 1.66 -9.59 0.82
CA GLY A 188 1.08 -9.74 -0.51
C GLY A 188 1.16 -8.43 -1.31
N GLY A 189 0.78 -7.31 -0.69
CA GLY A 189 0.90 -6.00 -1.30
C GLY A 189 2.34 -5.64 -1.63
N PHE A 190 3.27 -5.84 -0.70
CA PHE A 190 4.70 -5.53 -0.88
C PHE A 190 5.32 -6.30 -2.06
N PHE A 191 5.14 -7.62 -2.12
CA PHE A 191 5.70 -8.44 -3.20
C PHE A 191 5.06 -8.12 -4.56
N THR A 192 3.73 -7.92 -4.59
CA THR A 192 3.03 -7.47 -5.80
C THR A 192 3.57 -6.11 -6.25
N GLY A 193 3.81 -5.20 -5.32
CA GLY A 193 4.39 -3.89 -5.59
C GLY A 193 5.81 -3.97 -6.14
N ILE A 194 6.66 -4.87 -5.65
CA ILE A 194 7.99 -5.12 -6.21
C ILE A 194 7.89 -5.54 -7.69
N LEU A 195 7.03 -6.52 -8.01
CA LEU A 195 6.88 -6.99 -9.38
C LEU A 195 6.37 -5.88 -10.31
N LEU A 196 5.32 -5.18 -9.87
CA LEU A 196 4.75 -4.07 -10.65
C LEU A 196 5.71 -2.89 -10.78
N GLY A 197 6.55 -2.62 -9.78
CA GLY A 197 7.55 -1.57 -9.84
C GLY A 197 8.60 -1.84 -10.91
N PHE A 198 9.09 -3.08 -11.05
CA PHE A 198 9.97 -3.46 -12.16
C PHE A 198 9.32 -3.30 -13.54
N ILE A 199 8.00 -3.46 -13.63
CA ILE A 199 7.25 -3.34 -14.89
C ILE A 199 6.94 -1.86 -15.21
N LEU A 200 6.49 -1.08 -14.23
CA LEU A 200 5.87 0.22 -14.45
C LEU A 200 6.81 1.42 -14.21
N LEU A 201 7.87 1.26 -13.40
CA LEU A 201 8.69 2.36 -12.91
C LEU A 201 10.06 2.47 -13.57
N MET A 202 10.24 1.91 -14.75
CA MET A 202 11.47 2.09 -15.53
C MET A 202 11.61 3.52 -16.03
N ARG A 203 12.82 4.09 -15.90
CA ARG A 203 13.23 5.38 -16.48
C ARG A 203 14.37 5.19 -17.47
N PRO A 204 14.40 5.99 -18.55
CA PRO A 204 15.56 6.02 -19.43
C PRO A 204 16.77 6.59 -18.68
N GLN A 205 17.92 5.94 -18.84
CA GLN A 205 19.15 6.27 -18.14
C GLN A 205 20.04 7.16 -19.00
N PHE A 206 20.63 8.19 -18.42
CA PHE A 206 21.71 8.95 -19.07
C PHE A 206 23.02 8.22 -18.80
N GLY A 207 23.72 7.78 -19.85
CA GLY A 207 25.04 7.17 -19.67
C GLY A 207 25.97 8.09 -18.90
N TYR A 208 26.71 7.54 -17.93
CA TYR A 208 27.66 8.29 -17.09
C TYR A 208 28.67 9.02 -17.96
N VAL A 209 28.64 10.36 -17.97
CA VAL A 209 29.66 11.18 -18.57
C VAL A 209 30.66 11.51 -17.48
N ASN A 210 31.85 10.89 -17.57
CA ASN A 210 32.96 11.26 -16.70
C ASN A 210 33.43 12.67 -17.11
N GLN A 211 33.10 13.68 -16.31
CA GLN A 211 33.43 15.08 -16.56
C GLN A 211 34.94 15.31 -16.75
N SER A 212 35.77 14.39 -16.27
CA SER A 212 37.26 14.47 -16.40
C SER A 212 37.76 14.38 -17.84
N TYR A 213 36.93 13.98 -18.81
CA TYR A 213 37.32 13.83 -20.22
C TYR A 213 36.67 14.86 -21.16
N ILE A 214 36.05 15.90 -20.63
CA ILE A 214 35.48 16.97 -21.46
C ILE A 214 36.61 18.00 -21.74
N HIS A 215 37.26 17.85 -22.88
CA HIS A 215 38.19 18.90 -23.37
C HIS A 215 37.37 20.12 -23.79
N ALA A 216 37.81 21.32 -23.37
CA ALA A 216 37.19 22.57 -23.80
C ALA A 216 37.18 22.67 -25.33
N GLY A 217 35.99 22.69 -25.95
CA GLY A 217 35.84 22.82 -27.40
C GLY A 217 35.16 21.62 -28.11
N HIS A 218 34.82 20.55 -27.41
CA HIS A 218 34.04 19.48 -28.05
C HIS A 218 32.54 19.75 -27.91
N ASP A 219 31.85 19.81 -29.07
CA ASP A 219 30.39 19.82 -29.13
C ASP A 219 29.83 18.62 -28.35
N MET A 220 29.16 18.91 -27.24
CA MET A 220 28.47 17.89 -26.45
C MET A 220 27.35 17.29 -27.32
N LYS A 221 27.63 16.22 -28.02
CA LYS A 221 26.58 15.42 -28.66
C LYS A 221 25.60 15.03 -27.56
N LYS A 222 24.41 15.65 -27.57
CA LYS A 222 23.34 15.40 -26.63
C LYS A 222 23.05 13.90 -26.63
N ARG A 223 23.55 13.18 -25.60
CA ARG A 223 23.28 11.73 -25.49
C ARG A 223 21.82 11.55 -25.22
N GLU A 224 21.14 10.88 -26.10
CA GLU A 224 19.76 10.49 -25.87
C GLU A 224 19.68 9.50 -24.71
N PRO A 225 18.73 9.69 -23.77
CA PRO A 225 18.53 8.75 -22.69
C PRO A 225 18.07 7.40 -23.25
N LYS A 226 18.67 6.31 -22.76
CA LYS A 226 18.37 4.95 -23.23
C LYS A 226 18.03 4.03 -22.05
N TYR A 227 17.13 3.10 -22.31
CA TYR A 227 16.91 2.00 -21.38
C TYR A 227 18.07 1.01 -21.44
N MET A 228 18.53 0.56 -20.28
CA MET A 228 19.61 -0.42 -20.17
C MET A 228 19.08 -1.85 -20.32
N PHE A 229 19.90 -2.76 -20.82
CA PHE A 229 19.50 -4.16 -21.01
C PHE A 229 18.99 -4.82 -19.74
N TYR A 230 19.60 -4.56 -18.58
CA TYR A 230 19.17 -5.14 -17.32
C TYR A 230 17.76 -4.69 -16.89
N GLN A 231 17.32 -3.48 -17.27
CA GLN A 231 15.96 -2.99 -16.98
C GLN A 231 14.92 -3.82 -17.75
N TYR A 232 15.17 -4.12 -19.02
CA TYR A 232 14.30 -5.01 -19.81
C TYR A 232 14.27 -6.42 -19.24
N LEU A 233 15.43 -6.95 -18.83
CA LEU A 233 15.52 -8.28 -18.22
C LEU A 233 14.71 -8.36 -16.92
N LEU A 234 14.84 -7.39 -16.03
CA LEU A 234 14.07 -7.31 -14.79
C LEU A 234 12.56 -7.18 -15.06
N CYS A 235 12.18 -6.35 -16.04
CA CYS A 235 10.79 -6.19 -16.46
C CYS A 235 10.19 -7.51 -16.95
N VAL A 236 10.88 -8.24 -17.83
CA VAL A 236 10.38 -9.52 -18.37
C VAL A 236 10.27 -10.57 -17.27
N ILE A 237 11.28 -10.70 -16.40
CA ILE A 237 11.23 -11.63 -15.26
C ILE A 237 10.04 -11.30 -14.33
N ALA A 238 9.87 -10.01 -14.00
CA ALA A 238 8.77 -9.57 -13.15
C ALA A 238 7.40 -9.80 -13.80
N LEU A 239 7.28 -9.57 -15.10
CA LEU A 239 6.04 -9.82 -15.84
C LEU A 239 5.68 -11.31 -15.86
N VAL A 240 6.64 -12.18 -16.11
CA VAL A 240 6.45 -13.63 -16.08
C VAL A 240 6.04 -14.08 -14.66
N ALA A 241 6.74 -13.60 -13.63
CA ALA A 241 6.42 -13.92 -12.25
C ALA A 241 5.02 -13.41 -11.84
N PHE A 242 4.61 -12.23 -12.31
CA PHE A 242 3.30 -11.65 -12.02
C PHE A 242 2.15 -12.40 -12.70
N VAL A 243 2.37 -12.96 -13.89
CA VAL A 243 1.34 -13.69 -14.65
C VAL A 243 1.21 -15.15 -14.17
N LEU A 244 2.30 -15.76 -13.70
CA LEU A 244 2.32 -17.17 -13.26
C LEU A 244 2.04 -17.35 -11.75
N GLY A 245 2.19 -16.30 -10.94
CA GLY A 245 1.97 -16.35 -9.47
C GLY A 245 0.58 -15.85 -9.10
#